data_2180e5c9ab9cf3bfeecd346f3f6e941c
#
_entry.id   2180e5c9ab9cf3bfeecd346f3f6e941c
#
_cell.length_a   1.000
_cell.length_b   1.000
_cell.length_c   1.000
_cell.angle_alpha   90.00
_cell.angle_beta   90.00
_cell.angle_gamma   90.00
#
_symmetry.space_group_name_H-M   'P 1'
#
loop_
_entity.id
_entity.type
_entity.pdbx_description
1 polymer ?
#
loop_
_entity_poly.entity_id
_entity_poly.type
_entity_poly.pdbx_seq_one_letter_code
_entity_poly.pdbx_strand_id
1 'polypeptide(L)'
;MPHFSSDAEIEHIGRGLLDRSLPKVEWTHAAHFAAALWLLRQPETDADRDMPRLIRAYNEATGVPNTDTSGYHQTITLGSLRAARAWLVNRPDVAMYEALRELLESEYGRSDWLLAYWSKSVLFSATARKAWVEPDLQQLPF
;
A
#
# COMPACT_ATOMS: atom_id res chain seq x y z
N MET A 1 -14.54 -9.44 5.96
CA MET A 1 -14.03 -8.63 4.86
C MET A 1 -14.35 -7.17 5.10
N PRO A 2 -13.36 -6.31 5.10
CA PRO A 2 -13.67 -4.89 5.16
C PRO A 2 -14.37 -4.49 3.87
N HIS A 3 -15.50 -3.85 4.03
CA HIS A 3 -16.24 -3.29 2.91
C HIS A 3 -16.09 -1.78 2.94
N PHE A 4 -15.58 -1.23 1.86
CA PHE A 4 -15.53 0.20 1.69
C PHE A 4 -16.73 0.60 0.83
N SER A 5 -17.70 1.29 1.44
CA SER A 5 -18.94 1.67 0.78
C SER A 5 -19.02 3.17 0.49
N SER A 6 -17.99 3.93 0.87
CA SER A 6 -17.94 5.36 0.62
C SER A 6 -16.50 5.86 0.64
N ASP A 7 -16.28 7.01 -0.01
CA ASP A 7 -14.98 7.66 0.02
C ASP A 7 -14.62 8.15 1.44
N ALA A 8 -15.61 8.42 2.27
CA ALA A 8 -15.37 8.81 3.66
C ALA A 8 -14.66 7.70 4.45
N GLU A 9 -14.96 6.43 4.18
CA GLU A 9 -14.28 5.31 4.84
C GLU A 9 -12.82 5.23 4.41
N ILE A 10 -12.52 5.51 3.14
CA ILE A 10 -11.16 5.55 2.64
C ILE A 10 -10.40 6.72 3.25
N GLU A 11 -11.04 7.89 3.32
CA GLU A 11 -10.44 9.06 3.96
C GLU A 11 -10.14 8.80 5.44
N HIS A 12 -11.02 8.08 6.14
CA HIS A 12 -10.79 7.68 7.52
C HIS A 12 -9.48 6.91 7.66
N ILE A 13 -9.23 5.94 6.77
CA ILE A 13 -7.99 5.16 6.77
C ILE A 13 -6.78 6.06 6.48
N GLY A 14 -6.86 6.89 5.44
CA GLY A 14 -5.78 7.79 5.06
C GLY A 14 -5.41 8.77 6.17
N ARG A 15 -6.40 9.42 6.76
CA ARG A 15 -6.18 10.36 7.85
C ARG A 15 -5.68 9.67 9.11
N GLY A 16 -6.19 8.47 9.40
CA GLY A 16 -5.73 7.68 10.55
C GLY A 16 -4.28 7.25 10.43
N LEU A 17 -3.82 6.96 9.20
CA LEU A 17 -2.41 6.72 8.94
C LEU A 17 -1.60 8.01 9.13
N LEU A 18 -2.10 9.12 8.59
CA LEU A 18 -1.42 10.41 8.62
C LEU A 18 -1.17 10.89 10.05
N ASP A 19 -2.17 10.81 10.93
CA ASP A 19 -2.07 11.27 12.31
C ASP A 19 -1.75 10.15 13.30
N ARG A 20 -1.58 8.92 12.81
CA ARG A 20 -1.21 7.74 13.59
C ARG A 20 -2.27 7.29 14.59
N SER A 21 -3.51 7.69 14.38
CA SER A 21 -4.63 7.37 15.27
C SER A 21 -5.38 6.10 14.85
N LEU A 22 -5.13 5.56 13.64
CA LEU A 22 -5.85 4.39 13.15
C LEU A 22 -5.61 3.20 14.06
N PRO A 23 -6.67 2.54 14.57
CA PRO A 23 -6.49 1.31 15.35
C PRO A 23 -5.77 0.24 14.52
N LYS A 24 -4.83 -0.44 15.14
CA LYS A 24 -3.99 -1.42 14.43
C LYS A 24 -4.81 -2.52 13.75
N VAL A 25 -5.93 -2.92 14.35
CA VAL A 25 -6.82 -3.93 13.78
C VAL A 25 -7.43 -3.49 12.43
N GLU A 26 -7.49 -2.19 12.18
CA GLU A 26 -7.98 -1.65 10.91
C GLU A 26 -6.86 -1.52 9.84
N TRP A 27 -5.60 -1.70 10.22
CA TRP A 27 -4.47 -1.59 9.30
C TRP A 27 -4.24 -2.93 8.58
N THR A 28 -5.15 -3.26 7.67
CA THR A 28 -5.19 -4.52 6.91
C THR A 28 -4.57 -4.35 5.53
N HIS A 29 -4.47 -5.44 4.76
CA HIS A 29 -4.04 -5.38 3.36
C HIS A 29 -4.92 -4.43 2.55
N ALA A 30 -6.23 -4.52 2.71
CA ALA A 30 -7.17 -3.60 2.05
C ALA A 30 -6.93 -2.16 2.47
N ALA A 31 -6.63 -1.92 3.75
CA ALA A 31 -6.37 -0.58 4.26
C ALA A 31 -5.10 0.02 3.67
N HIS A 32 -4.07 -0.80 3.41
CA HIS A 32 -2.86 -0.32 2.74
C HIS A 32 -3.18 0.25 1.36
N PHE A 33 -3.99 -0.46 0.57
CA PHE A 33 -4.43 0.05 -0.73
C PHE A 33 -5.37 1.24 -0.61
N ALA A 34 -6.26 1.26 0.40
CA ALA A 34 -7.12 2.42 0.65
C ALA A 34 -6.29 3.67 0.91
N ALA A 35 -5.28 3.56 1.78
CA ALA A 35 -4.38 4.68 2.08
C ALA A 35 -3.58 5.11 0.83
N ALA A 36 -3.11 4.14 0.04
CA ALA A 36 -2.38 4.43 -1.18
C ALA A 36 -3.24 5.20 -2.18
N LEU A 37 -4.46 4.75 -2.43
CA LEU A 37 -5.38 5.43 -3.35
C LEU A 37 -5.72 6.83 -2.86
N TRP A 38 -5.98 6.98 -1.56
CA TRP A 38 -6.28 8.28 -0.96
C TRP A 38 -5.11 9.24 -1.14
N LEU A 39 -3.90 8.79 -0.82
CA LEU A 39 -2.70 9.62 -0.90
C LEU A 39 -2.42 10.03 -2.36
N LEU A 40 -2.57 9.09 -3.31
CA LEU A 40 -2.36 9.36 -4.74
C LEU A 40 -3.32 10.43 -5.28
N ARG A 41 -4.49 10.57 -4.69
CA ARG A 41 -5.47 11.57 -5.11
C ARG A 41 -5.40 12.88 -4.34
N GLN A 42 -4.50 12.99 -3.34
CA GLN A 42 -4.30 14.26 -2.65
C GLN A 42 -3.47 15.20 -3.53
N PRO A 43 -3.91 16.45 -3.71
CA PRO A 43 -3.13 17.42 -4.50
C PRO A 43 -1.79 17.70 -3.81
N GLU A 44 -0.77 17.95 -4.61
CA GLU A 44 0.56 18.35 -4.15
C GLU A 44 1.25 17.31 -3.25
N THR A 45 0.84 16.05 -3.33
CA THR A 45 1.42 14.95 -2.55
C THR A 45 2.32 14.10 -3.44
N ASP A 46 3.52 13.78 -2.93
CA ASP A 46 4.42 12.81 -3.53
C ASP A 46 4.26 11.50 -2.77
N ALA A 47 3.44 10.59 -3.31
CA ALA A 47 3.12 9.34 -2.63
C ALA A 47 4.35 8.45 -2.43
N ASP A 48 5.28 8.43 -3.40
CA ASP A 48 6.49 7.62 -3.31
C ASP A 48 7.41 8.09 -2.18
N ARG A 49 7.39 9.40 -1.88
CA ARG A 49 8.14 9.99 -0.77
C ARG A 49 7.36 9.86 0.54
N ASP A 50 6.07 10.15 0.53
CA ASP A 50 5.28 10.33 1.75
C ASP A 50 4.78 9.01 2.33
N MET A 51 4.37 8.05 1.50
CA MET A 51 3.85 6.77 2.00
C MET A 51 4.88 6.02 2.86
N PRO A 52 6.15 5.88 2.43
CA PRO A 52 7.17 5.26 3.28
C PRO A 52 7.30 5.93 4.66
N ARG A 53 7.35 7.25 4.67
CA ARG A 53 7.48 8.04 5.90
C ARG A 53 6.29 7.82 6.82
N LEU A 54 5.09 7.85 6.27
CA LEU A 54 3.85 7.69 7.04
C LEU A 54 3.73 6.30 7.66
N ILE A 55 4.06 5.25 6.90
CA ILE A 55 4.00 3.87 7.39
C ILE A 55 5.03 3.65 8.50
N ARG A 56 6.25 4.13 8.32
CA ARG A 56 7.29 4.02 9.36
C ARG A 56 6.86 4.68 10.65
N ALA A 57 6.34 5.90 10.57
CA ALA A 57 5.89 6.64 11.74
C ALA A 57 4.72 5.94 12.43
N TYR A 58 3.79 5.40 11.63
CA TYR A 58 2.65 4.66 12.16
C TYR A 58 3.10 3.39 12.88
N ASN A 59 4.03 2.63 12.27
CA ASN A 59 4.58 1.43 12.90
C ASN A 59 5.21 1.75 14.25
N GLU A 60 6.05 2.78 14.31
CA GLU A 60 6.69 3.20 15.55
C GLU A 60 5.65 3.59 16.61
N ALA A 61 4.62 4.34 16.22
CA ALA A 61 3.57 4.77 17.14
C ALA A 61 2.75 3.61 17.69
N THR A 62 2.64 2.52 16.93
CA THR A 62 1.86 1.33 17.33
C THR A 62 2.73 0.19 17.87
N GLY A 63 4.00 0.44 18.14
CA GLY A 63 4.89 -0.51 18.77
C GLY A 63 5.48 -1.57 17.84
N VAL A 64 5.50 -1.32 16.54
CA VAL A 64 6.10 -2.22 15.55
C VAL A 64 7.48 -1.68 15.16
N PRO A 65 8.57 -2.36 15.51
CA PRO A 65 9.91 -1.90 15.13
C PRO A 65 10.14 -2.06 13.63
N ASN A 66 10.78 -1.05 13.03
CA ASN A 66 11.19 -1.07 11.63
C ASN A 66 12.64 -1.54 11.56
N THR A 67 12.83 -2.82 11.28
CA THR A 67 14.14 -3.47 11.26
C THR A 67 14.39 -4.16 9.93
N ASP A 68 15.54 -4.82 9.80
CA ASP A 68 15.87 -5.59 8.60
C ASP A 68 14.94 -6.78 8.37
N THR A 69 14.21 -7.21 9.41
CA THR A 69 13.38 -8.42 9.36
C THR A 69 11.92 -8.17 9.72
N SER A 70 11.54 -6.97 10.12
CA SER A 70 10.15 -6.66 10.49
C SER A 70 9.82 -5.19 10.25
N GLY A 71 8.52 -4.89 10.23
CA GLY A 71 8.02 -3.53 10.08
C GLY A 71 7.99 -3.10 8.62
N TYR A 72 8.40 -1.87 8.37
CA TYR A 72 8.32 -1.26 7.04
C TYR A 72 9.09 -2.06 5.98
N HIS A 73 8.52 -2.13 4.77
CA HIS A 73 9.14 -2.83 3.64
C HIS A 73 9.07 -1.96 2.38
N GLN A 74 10.24 -1.50 1.94
CA GLN A 74 10.33 -0.53 0.83
C GLN A 74 9.82 -1.10 -0.50
N THR A 75 10.26 -2.29 -0.89
CA THR A 75 9.86 -2.89 -2.16
C THR A 75 8.35 -3.17 -2.21
N ILE A 76 7.79 -3.73 -1.13
CA ILE A 76 6.34 -3.99 -1.06
C ILE A 76 5.56 -2.68 -1.17
N THR A 77 5.99 -1.65 -0.46
CA THR A 77 5.31 -0.35 -0.48
C THR A 77 5.34 0.28 -1.87
N LEU A 78 6.52 0.35 -2.48
CA LEU A 78 6.65 0.98 -3.80
C LEU A 78 5.96 0.15 -4.89
N GLY A 79 6.05 -1.18 -4.81
CA GLY A 79 5.34 -2.05 -5.75
C GLY A 79 3.82 -1.87 -5.66
N SER A 80 3.30 -1.79 -4.45
CA SER A 80 1.87 -1.55 -4.22
C SER A 80 1.43 -0.17 -4.69
N LEU A 81 2.27 0.86 -4.49
CA LEU A 81 1.99 2.20 -5.01
C LEU A 81 1.95 2.23 -6.54
N ARG A 82 2.85 1.50 -7.20
CA ARG A 82 2.85 1.39 -8.66
C ARG A 82 1.56 0.75 -9.16
N ALA A 83 1.12 -0.33 -8.49
CA ALA A 83 -0.14 -0.99 -8.83
C ALA A 83 -1.33 -0.04 -8.65
N ALA A 84 -1.39 0.66 -7.52
CA ALA A 84 -2.46 1.60 -7.22
C ALA A 84 -2.49 2.76 -8.22
N ARG A 85 -1.32 3.30 -8.56
CA ARG A 85 -1.21 4.40 -9.54
C ARG A 85 -1.71 3.96 -10.92
N ALA A 86 -1.27 2.80 -11.39
CA ALA A 86 -1.70 2.25 -12.67
C ALA A 86 -3.21 2.00 -12.69
N TRP A 87 -3.75 1.54 -11.55
CA TRP A 87 -5.19 1.30 -11.41
C TRP A 87 -5.99 2.59 -11.59
N LEU A 88 -5.54 3.68 -10.98
CA LEU A 88 -6.22 4.97 -11.03
C LEU A 88 -6.09 5.67 -12.39
N VAL A 89 -5.02 5.43 -13.14
CA VAL A 89 -4.80 6.04 -14.46
C VAL A 89 -5.97 5.76 -15.40
N ASN A 90 -6.53 4.56 -15.34
CA ASN A 90 -7.66 4.16 -16.17
C ASN A 90 -9.02 4.45 -15.54
N ARG A 91 -9.04 5.11 -14.38
CA ARG A 91 -10.26 5.37 -13.59
C ARG A 91 -10.28 6.80 -13.04
N PRO A 92 -10.04 7.83 -13.87
CA PRO A 92 -9.90 9.20 -13.35
C PRO A 92 -11.17 9.75 -12.72
N ASP A 93 -12.33 9.28 -13.18
CA ASP A 93 -13.64 9.78 -12.71
C ASP A 93 -14.36 8.79 -11.80
N VAL A 94 -13.72 7.68 -11.43
CA VAL A 94 -14.31 6.68 -10.55
C VAL A 94 -14.06 7.08 -9.11
N ALA A 95 -15.08 6.95 -8.25
CA ALA A 95 -14.93 7.21 -6.83
C ALA A 95 -13.91 6.26 -6.22
N MET A 96 -13.15 6.73 -5.21
CA MET A 96 -12.09 5.93 -4.61
C MET A 96 -12.59 4.59 -4.07
N TYR A 97 -13.77 4.57 -3.44
CA TYR A 97 -14.28 3.33 -2.87
C TYR A 97 -14.64 2.30 -3.95
N GLU A 98 -15.10 2.76 -5.12
CA GLU A 98 -15.39 1.88 -6.24
C GLU A 98 -14.09 1.35 -6.86
N ALA A 99 -13.12 2.23 -7.07
CA ALA A 99 -11.81 1.85 -7.57
C ALA A 99 -11.13 0.83 -6.65
N LEU A 100 -11.22 1.04 -5.34
CA LEU A 100 -10.66 0.10 -4.37
C LEU A 100 -11.39 -1.24 -4.40
N ARG A 101 -12.71 -1.23 -4.49
CA ARG A 101 -13.49 -2.47 -4.54
C ARG A 101 -13.08 -3.32 -5.74
N GLU A 102 -12.98 -2.71 -6.91
CA GLU A 102 -12.55 -3.40 -8.12
C GLU A 102 -11.12 -3.93 -7.98
N LEU A 103 -10.23 -3.14 -7.39
CA LEU A 103 -8.84 -3.55 -7.16
C LEU A 103 -8.78 -4.77 -6.24
N LEU A 104 -9.56 -4.78 -5.17
CA LEU A 104 -9.58 -5.88 -4.20
C LEU A 104 -10.21 -7.15 -4.77
N GLU A 105 -11.05 -7.03 -5.79
CA GLU A 105 -11.62 -8.18 -6.51
C GLU A 105 -10.65 -8.74 -7.56
N SER A 106 -9.60 -7.98 -7.90
CA SER A 106 -8.55 -8.41 -8.82
C SER A 106 -7.46 -9.20 -8.09
N GLU A 107 -6.42 -9.59 -8.82
CA GLU A 107 -5.27 -10.28 -8.24
C GLU A 107 -4.63 -9.49 -7.08
N TYR A 108 -4.70 -8.16 -7.10
CA TYR A 108 -4.11 -7.30 -6.08
C TYR A 108 -4.83 -7.37 -4.73
N GLY A 109 -6.04 -7.94 -4.70
CA GLY A 109 -6.75 -8.18 -3.47
C GLY A 109 -6.13 -9.30 -2.62
N ARG A 110 -5.27 -10.12 -3.20
CA ARG A 110 -4.52 -11.15 -2.47
C ARG A 110 -3.32 -10.49 -1.79
N SER A 111 -3.13 -10.82 -0.52
CA SER A 111 -2.01 -10.26 0.25
C SER A 111 -0.65 -10.73 -0.28
N ASP A 112 -0.61 -11.84 -1.03
CA ASP A 112 0.60 -12.42 -1.60
C ASP A 112 0.75 -12.14 -3.11
N TRP A 113 0.03 -11.18 -3.67
CA TRP A 113 0.06 -10.91 -5.11
C TRP A 113 1.47 -10.64 -5.65
N LEU A 114 2.32 -10.04 -4.82
CA LEU A 114 3.70 -9.70 -5.19
C LEU A 114 4.54 -10.94 -5.49
N LEU A 115 4.18 -12.10 -4.92
CA LEU A 115 4.94 -13.34 -5.13
C LEU A 115 4.80 -13.90 -6.54
N ALA A 116 3.90 -13.36 -7.37
CA ALA A 116 3.88 -13.67 -8.80
C ALA A 116 5.04 -13.00 -9.54
N TYR A 117 5.63 -11.96 -8.97
CA TYR A 117 6.67 -11.14 -9.59
C TYR A 117 8.04 -11.28 -8.92
N TRP A 118 8.06 -11.42 -7.60
CA TRP A 118 9.28 -11.64 -6.83
C TRP A 118 9.25 -13.02 -6.19
N SER A 119 10.38 -13.71 -6.21
CA SER A 119 10.51 -14.92 -5.39
C SER A 119 10.51 -14.55 -3.91
N LYS A 120 10.14 -15.50 -3.06
CA LYS A 120 10.14 -15.28 -1.61
C LYS A 120 11.51 -14.86 -1.09
N SER A 121 12.57 -15.51 -1.58
CA SER A 121 13.93 -15.24 -1.13
C SER A 121 14.37 -13.81 -1.47
N VAL A 122 13.93 -13.27 -2.60
CA VAL A 122 14.24 -11.90 -3.01
C VAL A 122 13.34 -10.91 -2.28
N LEU A 123 12.03 -11.13 -2.29
CA LEU A 123 11.08 -10.18 -1.70
C LEU A 123 11.29 -10.00 -0.20
N PHE A 124 11.55 -11.09 0.51
CA PHE A 124 11.71 -11.05 1.97
C PHE A 124 13.15 -10.91 2.41
N SER A 125 14.06 -10.55 1.50
CA SER A 125 15.43 -10.22 1.85
C SER A 125 15.49 -8.89 2.59
N ALA A 126 16.55 -8.70 3.40
CA ALA A 126 16.81 -7.42 4.04
C ALA A 126 17.05 -6.31 2.99
N THR A 127 17.67 -6.65 1.87
CA THR A 127 17.91 -5.70 0.77
C THR A 127 16.61 -5.14 0.22
N ALA A 128 15.64 -6.01 -0.09
CA ALA A 128 14.33 -5.58 -0.62
C ALA A 128 13.52 -4.81 0.41
N ARG A 129 13.70 -5.11 1.69
CA ARG A 129 13.02 -4.37 2.77
C ARG A 129 13.54 -2.95 2.89
N LYS A 130 14.83 -2.74 2.67
CA LYS A 130 15.47 -1.42 2.82
C LYS A 130 15.39 -0.55 1.58
N ALA A 131 15.38 -1.16 0.39
CA ALA A 131 15.43 -0.43 -0.87
C ALA A 131 14.66 -1.18 -1.96
N TRP A 132 14.30 -0.45 -3.01
CA TRP A 132 13.64 -1.08 -4.15
C TRP A 132 14.55 -2.13 -4.79
N VAL A 133 14.00 -3.31 -5.03
CA VAL A 133 14.65 -4.40 -5.76
C VAL A 133 13.75 -4.79 -6.92
N GLU A 134 14.32 -4.90 -8.12
CA GLU A 134 13.56 -5.30 -9.29
C GLU A 134 12.99 -6.72 -9.13
N PRO A 135 11.80 -6.98 -9.67
CA PRO A 135 11.24 -8.33 -9.61
C PRO A 135 12.10 -9.32 -10.39
N ASP A 136 12.29 -10.50 -9.80
CA ASP A 136 13.17 -11.54 -10.37
C ASP A 136 12.43 -12.62 -11.15
N LEU A 137 11.10 -12.74 -10.99
CA LEU A 137 10.33 -13.78 -11.70
C LEU A 137 9.76 -13.28 -13.03
N GLN A 138 9.19 -12.10 -13.04
CA GLN A 138 8.66 -11.45 -14.22
C GLN A 138 8.54 -9.95 -13.96
N GLN A 139 8.51 -9.18 -15.03
CA GLN A 139 8.35 -7.73 -14.91
C GLN A 139 6.93 -7.37 -14.48
N LEU A 140 6.79 -6.28 -13.73
CA LEU A 140 5.49 -5.73 -13.40
C LEU A 140 4.79 -5.25 -14.69
N PRO A 141 3.46 -5.39 -14.78
CA PRO A 141 2.72 -4.97 -15.97
C PRO A 141 2.48 -3.47 -16.06
N PHE A 142 3.09 -2.70 -15.20
CA PHE A 142 2.92 -1.25 -15.13
C PHE A 142 4.20 -0.52 -14.73
#